data_d0a580984a86905da19275c7fee0cbd8
#
_entry.id   d0a580984a86905da19275c7fee0cbd8
#
_cell.length_a   1.000
_cell.length_b   1.000
_cell.length_c   1.000
_cell.angle_alpha   90.00
_cell.angle_beta   90.00
_cell.angle_gamma   90.00
#
_symmetry.space_group_name_H-M   'P 1'
#
loop_
_entity.id
_entity.type
_entity.pdbx_description
1 polymer ?
#
loop_
_entity_poly.entity_id
_entity_poly.type
_entity_poly.pdbx_seq_one_letter_code
_entity_poly.pdbx_strand_id
1 'polypeptide(L)'
;QIVAGQMNYEHFPVNFSQLECITRYHELNEGELELPGGVKVSFIYINHPILCLGYRFEYKGKVISTCFDHEPYRNLFADDPENCEEGEITAQMSNERIKNFFRNSDVLIHDSQYTEKEFPKFHGWGHSTFKYAIEQSLESGIKQLVFFHHDPNRSDEKLDALKRMCDRYINNKNGKLK
;
A
#
# COMPACT_ATOMS: atom_id res chain seq x y z
N GLN A 1 15.39 10.52 9.04
CA GLN A 1 15.67 10.25 10.47
C GLN A 1 14.87 9.05 11.00
N ILE A 2 13.59 8.89 10.65
CA ILE A 2 12.76 7.78 11.16
C ILE A 2 13.33 6.43 10.73
N VAL A 3 13.59 6.23 9.45
CA VAL A 3 14.21 4.98 8.94
C VAL A 3 15.60 4.79 9.54
N ALA A 4 16.42 5.84 9.60
CA ALA A 4 17.75 5.78 10.18
C ALA A 4 17.70 5.46 11.69
N GLY A 5 16.73 6.01 12.44
CA GLY A 5 16.54 5.73 13.85
C GLY A 5 16.08 4.31 14.14
N GLN A 6 15.43 3.65 13.18
CA GLN A 6 14.97 2.27 13.29
C GLN A 6 15.98 1.23 12.79
N MET A 7 17.01 1.64 12.04
CA MET A 7 18.11 0.78 11.63
C MET A 7 19.12 0.57 12.80
N ASN A 8 18.64 0.02 13.87
CA ASN A 8 19.41 -0.42 15.03
C ASN A 8 19.34 -1.95 15.15
N TYR A 9 20.14 -2.54 16.05
CA TYR A 9 20.19 -3.98 16.24
C TYR A 9 18.87 -4.65 16.67
N GLU A 10 17.87 -3.88 17.12
CA GLU A 10 16.55 -4.43 17.45
C GLU A 10 15.73 -4.76 16.21
N HIS A 11 15.92 -3.98 15.13
CA HIS A 11 15.09 -4.08 13.92
C HIS A 11 15.89 -4.49 12.68
N PHE A 12 17.19 -4.22 12.65
CA PHE A 12 18.07 -4.54 11.55
C PHE A 12 19.36 -5.21 12.04
N PRO A 13 19.86 -6.23 11.33
CA PRO A 13 21.07 -6.95 11.73
C PRO A 13 22.36 -6.14 11.57
N VAL A 14 22.31 -4.98 10.93
CA VAL A 14 23.44 -4.08 10.69
C VAL A 14 23.10 -2.64 11.00
N ASN A 15 24.05 -1.90 11.56
CA ASN A 15 23.95 -0.46 11.73
C ASN A 15 24.38 0.28 10.47
N PHE A 16 23.91 1.52 10.33
CA PHE A 16 24.33 2.41 9.23
C PHE A 16 25.83 2.56 9.10
N SER A 17 26.54 2.63 10.22
CA SER A 17 28.02 2.74 10.24
C SER A 17 28.75 1.50 9.69
N GLN A 18 28.05 0.40 9.54
CA GLN A 18 28.58 -0.86 8.99
C GLN A 18 28.31 -1.00 7.48
N LEU A 19 27.56 -0.07 6.88
CA LEU A 19 27.34 -0.06 5.44
C LEU A 19 28.60 0.45 4.72
N GLU A 20 29.13 -0.35 3.81
CA GLU A 20 30.31 -0.03 3.01
C GLU A 20 30.01 0.95 1.88
N CYS A 21 28.81 1.53 1.81
CA CYS A 21 28.39 2.48 0.80
C CYS A 21 28.27 3.90 1.36
N ILE A 22 28.41 4.89 0.48
CA ILE A 22 28.12 6.28 0.83
C ILE A 22 26.61 6.44 0.93
N THR A 23 26.10 6.65 2.15
CA THR A 23 24.68 6.87 2.43
C THR A 23 24.41 8.37 2.62
N ARG A 24 23.37 8.84 1.94
CA ARG A 24 22.79 10.17 2.18
C ARG A 24 21.36 9.97 2.62
N TYR A 25 20.97 10.62 3.71
CA TYR A 25 19.62 10.54 4.26
C TYR A 25 18.81 11.72 3.75
N HIS A 26 17.60 11.42 3.29
CA HIS A 26 16.57 12.39 3.01
C HIS A 26 15.41 12.10 3.95
N GLU A 27 15.04 13.07 4.77
CA GLU A 27 13.81 13.01 5.54
C GLU A 27 12.64 13.24 4.57
N LEU A 28 11.77 12.25 4.44
CA LEU A 28 10.63 12.33 3.55
C LEU A 28 9.38 12.64 4.37
N ASN A 29 8.71 13.71 3.98
CA ASN A 29 7.29 13.95 4.24
C ASN A 29 6.54 13.71 2.94
N GLU A 30 5.24 13.98 2.87
CA GLU A 30 4.53 13.94 1.59
C GLU A 30 5.13 14.93 0.59
N GLY A 31 5.23 14.54 -0.66
CA GLY A 31 5.79 15.38 -1.70
C GLY A 31 6.41 14.60 -2.85
N GLU A 32 7.39 15.22 -3.47
CA GLU A 32 8.10 14.64 -4.61
C GLU A 32 9.58 15.04 -4.60
N LEU A 33 10.40 14.19 -5.22
CA LEU A 33 11.81 14.48 -5.51
C LEU A 33 12.21 13.83 -6.84
N GLU A 34 13.31 14.30 -7.41
CA GLU A 34 13.89 13.69 -8.59
C GLU A 34 15.21 13.02 -8.21
N LEU A 35 15.34 11.74 -8.54
CA LEU A 35 16.58 10.99 -8.36
C LEU A 35 17.53 11.20 -9.53
N PRO A 36 18.86 11.01 -9.34
CA PRO A 36 19.81 11.00 -10.43
C PRO A 36 19.37 10.07 -11.57
N GLY A 37 19.45 10.56 -12.81
CA GLY A 37 18.99 9.83 -13.99
C GLY A 37 17.56 10.16 -14.43
N GLY A 38 16.90 11.13 -13.76
CA GLY A 38 15.59 11.65 -14.18
C GLY A 38 14.40 10.77 -13.74
N VAL A 39 14.56 9.98 -12.68
CA VAL A 39 13.44 9.26 -12.05
C VAL A 39 12.73 10.20 -11.10
N LYS A 40 11.48 10.55 -11.40
CA LYS A 40 10.61 11.29 -10.48
C LYS A 40 10.02 10.33 -9.46
N VAL A 41 10.10 10.69 -8.19
CA VAL A 41 9.51 9.93 -7.07
C VAL A 41 8.57 10.82 -6.31
N SER A 42 7.31 10.42 -6.22
CA SER A 42 6.31 11.04 -5.35
C SER A 42 5.98 10.10 -4.20
N PHE A 43 5.64 10.66 -3.04
CA PHE A 43 5.33 9.87 -1.85
C PHE A 43 4.18 10.49 -1.06
N ILE A 44 3.37 9.62 -0.44
CA ILE A 44 2.16 9.96 0.31
C ILE A 44 2.10 9.10 1.57
N TYR A 45 1.60 9.67 2.67
CA TYR A 45 1.26 8.86 3.85
C TYR A 45 0.11 7.93 3.55
N ILE A 46 0.29 6.66 3.93
CA ILE A 46 -0.73 5.62 3.85
C ILE A 46 -1.17 5.21 5.24
N ASN A 47 -2.33 4.57 5.36
CA ASN A 47 -2.94 4.25 6.65
C ASN A 47 -2.30 3.00 7.27
N HIS A 48 -1.46 3.22 8.26
CA HIS A 48 -0.82 2.17 9.04
C HIS A 48 -0.58 2.67 10.47
N PRO A 49 -0.60 1.83 11.53
CA PRO A 49 -0.35 2.24 12.91
C PRO A 49 0.99 2.95 13.14
N ILE A 50 2.00 2.58 12.37
CA ILE A 50 3.29 3.27 12.32
C ILE A 50 3.36 4.08 11.02
N LEU A 51 3.98 5.26 11.07
CA LEU A 51 4.13 6.14 9.91
C LEU A 51 4.72 5.39 8.71
N CYS A 52 3.94 5.26 7.65
CA CYS A 52 4.30 4.54 6.45
C CYS A 52 4.02 5.38 5.19
N LEU A 53 4.86 5.23 4.17
CA LEU A 53 4.75 5.95 2.90
C LEU A 53 4.46 4.99 1.75
N GLY A 54 3.49 5.37 0.91
CA GLY A 54 3.34 4.86 -0.43
C GLY A 54 4.21 5.65 -1.42
N TYR A 55 4.73 4.99 -2.43
CA TYR A 55 5.63 5.59 -3.41
C TYR A 55 5.09 5.44 -4.82
N ARG A 56 5.41 6.44 -5.66
CA ARG A 56 5.13 6.45 -7.09
C ARG A 56 6.39 6.86 -7.82
N PHE A 57 6.93 5.96 -8.64
CA PHE A 57 8.13 6.15 -9.45
C PHE A 57 7.74 6.35 -10.90
N GLU A 58 8.18 7.45 -11.50
CA GLU A 58 7.92 7.77 -12.89
C GLU A 58 9.24 7.91 -13.66
N TYR A 59 9.35 7.15 -14.75
CA TYR A 59 10.52 7.21 -15.62
C TYR A 59 10.16 6.84 -17.06
N LYS A 60 10.53 7.69 -18.02
CA LYS A 60 10.30 7.47 -19.47
C LYS A 60 8.87 7.04 -19.80
N GLY A 61 7.88 7.68 -19.18
CA GLY A 61 6.46 7.40 -19.41
C GLY A 61 5.96 6.08 -18.79
N LYS A 62 6.74 5.45 -17.92
CA LYS A 62 6.35 4.29 -17.12
C LYS A 62 6.18 4.67 -15.67
N VAL A 63 5.21 4.06 -15.03
CA VAL A 63 4.86 4.33 -13.63
C VAL A 63 4.80 3.03 -12.85
N ILE A 64 5.59 2.95 -11.78
CA ILE A 64 5.55 1.86 -10.81
C ILE A 64 5.20 2.48 -9.46
N SER A 65 4.22 1.92 -8.77
CA SER A 65 3.80 2.39 -7.46
C SER A 65 3.83 1.28 -6.42
N THR A 66 4.04 1.67 -5.17
CA THR A 66 4.05 0.75 -4.02
C THR A 66 3.13 1.27 -2.93
N CYS A 67 2.25 0.41 -2.44
CA CYS A 67 1.39 0.62 -1.30
C CYS A 67 1.56 -0.59 -0.39
N PHE A 68 2.63 -0.59 0.43
CA PHE A 68 3.01 -1.79 1.17
C PHE A 68 2.10 -1.99 2.38
N ASP A 69 2.37 -1.41 3.51
CA ASP A 69 1.62 -1.63 4.73
C ASP A 69 0.47 -0.61 4.81
N HIS A 70 -0.71 -1.00 4.35
CA HIS A 70 -1.87 -0.11 4.21
C HIS A 70 -3.18 -0.80 4.57
N GLU A 71 -3.95 -0.20 5.46
CA GLU A 71 -5.33 -0.54 5.75
C GLU A 71 -6.27 0.54 5.18
N PRO A 72 -7.40 0.19 4.54
CA PRO A 72 -8.39 1.18 4.13
C PRO A 72 -8.82 2.06 5.31
N TYR A 73 -8.92 3.37 5.09
CA TYR A 73 -9.52 4.25 6.09
C TYR A 73 -10.97 3.87 6.32
N ARG A 74 -11.38 3.84 7.57
CA ARG A 74 -12.73 3.55 8.01
C ARG A 74 -13.25 4.65 8.92
N ASN A 75 -14.55 4.75 9.03
CA ASN A 75 -15.18 5.64 9.97
C ASN A 75 -14.91 5.18 11.41
N LEU A 76 -14.09 5.93 12.14
CA LEU A 76 -13.78 5.66 13.55
C LEU A 76 -14.88 6.13 14.50
N PHE A 77 -15.86 6.89 14.01
CA PHE A 77 -16.98 7.47 14.76
C PHE A 77 -18.31 6.83 14.35
N ALA A 78 -18.30 5.61 13.81
CA ALA A 78 -19.51 4.95 13.30
C ALA A 78 -20.60 4.78 14.36
N ASP A 79 -20.23 4.64 15.63
CA ASP A 79 -21.15 4.49 16.76
C ASP A 79 -21.45 5.83 17.48
N ASP A 80 -20.94 6.95 16.98
CA ASP A 80 -21.14 8.30 17.53
C ASP A 80 -22.16 9.07 16.68
N PRO A 81 -23.41 9.28 17.15
CA PRO A 81 -24.46 9.94 16.36
C PRO A 81 -24.12 11.37 15.93
N GLU A 82 -23.24 12.07 16.69
CA GLU A 82 -22.88 13.46 16.40
C GLU A 82 -21.78 13.56 15.33
N ASN A 83 -20.86 12.60 15.27
CA ASN A 83 -19.68 12.64 14.43
C ASN A 83 -19.66 11.56 13.32
N CYS A 84 -20.66 10.67 13.28
CA CYS A 84 -20.71 9.57 12.31
C CYS A 84 -20.64 10.03 10.86
N GLU A 85 -21.40 11.06 10.49
CA GLU A 85 -21.46 11.55 9.10
C GLU A 85 -20.11 12.17 8.68
N GLU A 86 -19.52 13.02 9.52
CA GLU A 86 -18.21 13.61 9.25
C GLU A 86 -17.09 12.56 9.20
N GLY A 87 -17.16 11.57 10.09
CA GLY A 87 -16.23 10.44 10.10
C GLY A 87 -16.29 9.62 8.81
N GLU A 88 -17.48 9.38 8.27
CA GLU A 88 -17.67 8.66 7.01
C GLU A 88 -17.10 9.45 5.81
N ILE A 89 -17.40 10.74 5.73
CA ILE A 89 -16.89 11.63 4.69
C ILE A 89 -15.35 11.66 4.74
N THR A 90 -14.77 11.78 5.92
CA THR A 90 -13.32 11.82 6.12
C THR A 90 -12.65 10.52 5.67
N ALA A 91 -13.22 9.38 6.02
CA ALA A 91 -12.72 8.07 5.60
C ALA A 91 -12.77 7.91 4.06
N GLN A 92 -13.90 8.29 3.45
CA GLN A 92 -14.07 8.24 2.00
C GLN A 92 -13.08 9.16 1.27
N MET A 93 -12.94 10.40 1.71
CA MET A 93 -11.98 11.36 1.12
C MET A 93 -10.54 10.85 1.23
N SER A 94 -10.18 10.26 2.36
CA SER A 94 -8.85 9.69 2.59
C SER A 94 -8.57 8.50 1.66
N ASN A 95 -9.52 7.59 1.50
CA ASN A 95 -9.41 6.47 0.56
C ASN A 95 -9.32 6.95 -0.90
N GLU A 96 -10.15 7.94 -1.29
CA GLU A 96 -10.08 8.53 -2.63
C GLU A 96 -8.73 9.21 -2.90
N ARG A 97 -8.15 9.87 -1.90
CA ARG A 97 -6.83 10.50 -2.00
C ARG A 97 -5.76 9.46 -2.29
N ILE A 98 -5.73 8.33 -1.57
CA ILE A 98 -4.81 7.21 -1.80
C ILE A 98 -5.02 6.61 -3.20
N LYS A 99 -6.27 6.35 -3.57
CA LYS A 99 -6.64 5.83 -4.89
C LYS A 99 -6.14 6.75 -6.02
N ASN A 100 -6.34 8.05 -5.88
CA ASN A 100 -5.92 9.04 -6.89
C ASN A 100 -4.41 9.14 -7.01
N PHE A 101 -3.66 8.98 -5.93
CA PHE A 101 -2.20 8.99 -5.95
C PHE A 101 -1.62 7.85 -6.82
N PHE A 102 -2.21 6.67 -6.76
CA PHE A 102 -1.76 5.51 -7.54
C PHE A 102 -2.37 5.41 -8.93
N ARG A 103 -3.29 6.32 -9.29
CA ARG A 103 -4.04 6.27 -10.55
C ARG A 103 -3.16 6.09 -11.78
N ASN A 104 -3.59 5.21 -12.69
CA ASN A 104 -2.95 4.93 -13.98
C ASN A 104 -1.50 4.42 -13.89
N SER A 105 -1.08 3.83 -12.78
CA SER A 105 0.22 3.15 -12.70
C SER A 105 0.26 1.96 -13.66
N ASP A 106 1.42 1.75 -14.29
CA ASP A 106 1.66 0.54 -15.10
C ASP A 106 1.72 -0.69 -14.20
N VAL A 107 2.32 -0.54 -13.00
CA VAL A 107 2.39 -1.58 -11.97
C VAL A 107 2.08 -0.96 -10.62
N LEU A 108 1.20 -1.61 -9.84
CA LEU A 108 0.99 -1.34 -8.42
C LEU A 108 1.37 -2.58 -7.61
N ILE A 109 2.30 -2.43 -6.69
CA ILE A 109 2.63 -3.44 -5.68
C ILE A 109 1.87 -3.06 -4.42
N HIS A 110 0.92 -3.90 -3.98
CA HIS A 110 -0.03 -3.54 -2.93
C HIS A 110 -0.09 -4.61 -1.85
N ASP A 111 -0.18 -4.17 -0.61
CA ASP A 111 -0.50 -4.99 0.56
C ASP A 111 -1.76 -5.81 0.30
N SER A 112 -1.70 -7.08 0.63
CA SER A 112 -2.81 -8.03 0.44
C SER A 112 -2.70 -9.18 1.44
N GLN A 113 -2.55 -8.85 2.72
CA GLN A 113 -2.26 -9.83 3.76
C GLN A 113 -3.46 -10.73 4.03
N TYR A 114 -4.68 -10.18 4.02
CA TYR A 114 -5.88 -10.88 4.50
C TYR A 114 -6.88 -11.20 3.40
N THR A 115 -7.65 -12.25 3.65
CA THR A 115 -8.95 -12.47 2.97
C THR A 115 -10.04 -11.67 3.67
N GLU A 116 -11.18 -11.46 2.99
CA GLU A 116 -12.36 -10.80 3.57
C GLU A 116 -12.88 -11.49 4.86
N LYS A 117 -12.65 -12.79 5.00
CA LYS A 117 -13.06 -13.57 6.19
C LYS A 117 -12.13 -13.37 7.37
N GLU A 118 -10.86 -13.13 7.09
CA GLU A 118 -9.81 -12.93 8.11
C GLU A 118 -9.84 -11.50 8.63
N PHE A 119 -10.01 -10.53 7.73
CA PHE A 119 -9.85 -9.11 7.97
C PHE A 119 -10.58 -8.55 9.21
N PRO A 120 -11.85 -8.95 9.53
CA PRO A 120 -12.54 -8.42 10.71
C PRO A 120 -11.82 -8.64 12.04
N LYS A 121 -10.91 -9.62 12.10
CA LYS A 121 -10.12 -9.93 13.31
C LYS A 121 -8.85 -9.07 13.42
N PHE A 122 -8.48 -8.37 12.35
CA PHE A 122 -7.22 -7.67 12.20
C PHE A 122 -7.41 -6.19 11.86
N HIS A 123 -8.60 -5.64 12.15
CA HIS A 123 -8.84 -4.20 12.03
C HIS A 123 -7.87 -3.40 12.90
N GLY A 124 -7.27 -2.36 12.32
CA GLY A 124 -6.30 -1.51 12.99
C GLY A 124 -4.87 -2.05 12.97
N TRP A 125 -4.62 -3.17 12.25
CA TRP A 125 -3.26 -3.73 12.09
C TRP A 125 -2.50 -3.09 10.93
N GLY A 126 -3.18 -2.32 10.07
CA GLY A 126 -2.56 -1.55 9.00
C GLY A 126 -2.40 -2.31 7.69
N HIS A 127 -3.19 -3.35 7.44
CA HIS A 127 -3.07 -4.19 6.25
C HIS A 127 -4.38 -4.35 5.49
N SER A 128 -4.26 -4.65 4.20
CA SER A 128 -5.38 -4.76 3.26
C SER A 128 -5.80 -6.19 2.97
N THR A 129 -6.97 -6.31 2.32
CA THR A 129 -7.44 -7.57 1.74
C THR A 129 -7.07 -7.66 0.26
N PHE A 130 -7.00 -8.88 -0.27
CA PHE A 130 -6.85 -9.14 -1.72
C PHE A 130 -7.96 -8.45 -2.53
N LYS A 131 -9.18 -8.48 -2.02
CA LYS A 131 -10.33 -7.87 -2.70
C LYS A 131 -10.20 -6.37 -2.78
N TYR A 132 -9.83 -5.71 -1.68
CA TYR A 132 -9.60 -4.26 -1.65
C TYR A 132 -8.52 -3.85 -2.66
N ALA A 133 -7.38 -4.55 -2.67
CA ALA A 133 -6.30 -4.27 -3.62
C ALA A 133 -6.77 -4.38 -5.09
N ILE A 134 -7.62 -5.38 -5.41
CA ILE A 134 -8.21 -5.53 -6.75
C ILE A 134 -9.15 -4.37 -7.07
N GLU A 135 -10.10 -4.06 -6.19
CA GLU A 135 -11.10 -3.00 -6.42
C GLU A 135 -10.44 -1.65 -6.59
N GLN A 136 -9.52 -1.28 -5.71
CA GLN A 136 -8.67 -0.10 -5.84
C GLN A 136 -7.97 -0.04 -7.19
N SER A 137 -7.36 -1.15 -7.60
CA SER A 137 -6.62 -1.21 -8.86
C SER A 137 -7.51 -1.04 -10.08
N LEU A 138 -8.67 -1.70 -10.10
CA LEU A 138 -9.63 -1.57 -11.20
C LEU A 138 -10.16 -0.14 -11.32
N GLU A 139 -10.56 0.48 -10.21
CA GLU A 139 -11.09 1.84 -10.18
C GLU A 139 -10.04 2.90 -10.52
N SER A 140 -8.77 2.63 -10.20
CA SER A 140 -7.65 3.55 -10.45
C SER A 140 -7.04 3.38 -11.85
N GLY A 141 -7.50 2.44 -12.66
CA GLY A 141 -6.93 2.19 -13.99
C GLY A 141 -5.52 1.61 -13.96
N ILE A 142 -5.19 0.82 -12.93
CA ILE A 142 -3.92 0.10 -12.83
C ILE A 142 -3.87 -0.99 -13.91
N LYS A 143 -2.71 -1.14 -14.56
CA LYS A 143 -2.57 -2.14 -15.62
C LYS A 143 -2.15 -3.51 -15.10
N GLN A 144 -1.30 -3.53 -14.06
CA GLN A 144 -0.85 -4.74 -13.40
C GLN A 144 -0.81 -4.55 -11.89
N LEU A 145 -1.45 -5.48 -11.17
CA LEU A 145 -1.42 -5.56 -9.71
C LEU A 145 -0.49 -6.69 -9.29
N VAL A 146 0.40 -6.37 -8.35
CA VAL A 146 1.24 -7.36 -7.67
C VAL A 146 0.81 -7.41 -6.21
N PHE A 147 0.30 -8.57 -5.79
CA PHE A 147 0.00 -8.83 -4.39
C PHE A 147 1.28 -8.98 -3.59
N PHE A 148 1.37 -8.29 -2.49
CA PHE A 148 2.53 -8.26 -1.62
C PHE A 148 2.12 -8.42 -0.15
N HIS A 149 3.08 -8.60 0.74
CA HIS A 149 2.86 -8.70 2.18
C HIS A 149 1.88 -9.82 2.57
N HIS A 150 2.09 -11.01 2.02
CA HIS A 150 1.29 -12.19 2.36
C HIS A 150 1.50 -12.61 3.82
N ASP A 151 0.45 -13.14 4.45
CA ASP A 151 0.57 -13.77 5.78
C ASP A 151 1.66 -14.85 5.74
N PRO A 152 2.72 -14.75 6.57
CA PRO A 152 3.84 -15.69 6.56
C PRO A 152 3.44 -17.12 6.91
N ASN A 153 2.29 -17.34 7.52
CA ASN A 153 1.75 -18.66 7.82
C ASN A 153 0.95 -19.29 6.66
N ARG A 154 0.85 -18.60 5.53
CA ARG A 154 0.10 -19.07 4.37
C ARG A 154 1.00 -19.91 3.47
N SER A 155 0.62 -21.17 3.23
CA SER A 155 1.37 -22.03 2.33
C SER A 155 1.22 -21.61 0.85
N ASP A 156 2.14 -22.04 0.01
CA ASP A 156 2.14 -21.75 -1.43
C ASP A 156 0.86 -22.26 -2.11
N GLU A 157 0.34 -23.44 -1.72
CA GLU A 157 -0.89 -23.99 -2.27
C GLU A 157 -2.11 -23.10 -1.93
N LYS A 158 -2.10 -22.48 -0.73
CA LYS A 158 -3.14 -21.53 -0.34
C LYS A 158 -3.01 -20.23 -1.12
N LEU A 159 -1.79 -19.75 -1.36
CA LEU A 159 -1.53 -18.58 -2.21
C LEU A 159 -1.99 -18.81 -3.64
N ASP A 160 -1.68 -19.97 -4.22
CA ASP A 160 -2.16 -20.38 -5.55
C ASP A 160 -3.69 -20.46 -5.62
N ALA A 161 -4.32 -20.96 -4.58
CA ALA A 161 -5.78 -21.00 -4.50
C ALA A 161 -6.39 -19.60 -4.45
N LEU A 162 -5.81 -18.69 -3.65
CA LEU A 162 -6.19 -17.30 -3.58
C LEU A 162 -5.99 -16.59 -4.92
N LYS A 163 -4.85 -16.79 -5.59
CA LYS A 163 -4.60 -16.23 -6.92
C LYS A 163 -5.70 -16.62 -7.91
N ARG A 164 -6.07 -17.92 -7.96
CA ARG A 164 -7.18 -18.38 -8.80
C ARG A 164 -8.53 -17.76 -8.44
N MET A 165 -8.77 -17.46 -7.16
CA MET A 165 -9.97 -16.75 -6.73
C MET A 165 -9.96 -15.30 -7.19
N CYS A 166 -8.82 -14.62 -7.05
CA CYS A 166 -8.62 -13.24 -7.50
C CYS A 166 -8.81 -13.12 -9.02
N ASP A 167 -8.24 -14.02 -9.79
CA ASP A 167 -8.39 -14.04 -11.26
C ASP A 167 -9.85 -14.19 -11.68
N ARG A 168 -10.60 -15.08 -11.02
CA ARG A 168 -12.04 -15.21 -11.25
C ARG A 168 -12.81 -13.95 -10.88
N TYR A 169 -12.46 -13.33 -9.77
CA TYR A 169 -13.10 -12.10 -9.31
C TYR A 169 -12.89 -10.96 -10.32
N ILE A 170 -11.65 -10.77 -10.80
CA ILE A 170 -11.30 -9.77 -11.82
C ILE A 170 -12.08 -10.02 -13.11
N ASN A 171 -12.12 -11.27 -13.59
CA ASN A 171 -12.84 -11.63 -14.80
C ASN A 171 -14.35 -11.37 -14.70
N ASN A 172 -14.97 -11.64 -13.54
CA ASN A 172 -16.40 -11.39 -13.29
C ASN A 172 -16.74 -9.88 -13.29
N LYS A 173 -15.75 -9.03 -12.97
CA LYS A 173 -15.89 -7.57 -13.04
C LYS A 173 -15.61 -7.00 -14.44
N ASN A 174 -15.40 -7.85 -15.47
CA ASN A 174 -14.91 -7.46 -16.79
C ASN A 174 -13.60 -6.64 -16.72
N GLY A 175 -12.80 -6.87 -15.70
CA GLY A 175 -11.55 -6.16 -15.45
C GLY A 175 -10.45 -6.57 -16.43
N LYS A 176 -9.60 -5.61 -16.81
CA LYS A 176 -8.40 -5.82 -17.63
C LYS A 176 -7.11 -5.78 -16.81
N LEU A 177 -7.20 -6.06 -15.55
CA LEU A 177 -6.07 -6.09 -14.62
C LEU A 177 -5.24 -7.37 -14.85
N LYS A 178 -3.92 -7.25 -14.92
CA LYS A 178 -2.97 -8.37 -15.01
C LYS A 178 -2.35 -8.66 -13.65
#